data_f44001474c9d04afa6530b5f95d273dd
#
_entry.id   f44001474c9d04afa6530b5f95d273dd
#
_cell.length_a   1.000
_cell.length_b   1.000
_cell.length_c   1.000
_cell.angle_alpha   90.00
_cell.angle_beta   90.00
_cell.angle_gamma   90.00
#
_symmetry.space_group_name_H-M   'P 1'
#
loop_
_entity.id
_entity.type
_entity.pdbx_description
1 polymer ?
#
loop_
_entity_poly.entity_id
_entity_poly.type
_entity_poly.pdbx_seq_one_letter_code
_entity_poly.pdbx_strand_id
1 'polypeptide(L)'
;WCCGEVAATNIHGANRLASNSLLESLVFAKIVANEINSEPLKKQNGIISSSFIKTYKEKTKNRIRAKKYIWQLRSSMMRNLGIVRSQNSILRCLTDIIRIERESRSLSAKLSDMILVSKFIIVGASKRTESRGCHLRADFIYAKPEFLKHIDQTQATLKRDIQTILN
;
A
#
# COMPACT_ATOMS: atom_id res chain seq x y z
N TRP A 1 -2.02 13.69 -15.28
CA TRP A 1 -2.62 12.40 -15.64
C TRP A 1 -1.87 11.26 -14.97
N CYS A 2 -2.57 10.18 -14.58
CA CYS A 2 -1.97 8.96 -14.09
C CYS A 2 -2.82 7.75 -14.50
N CYS A 3 -2.19 6.59 -14.65
CA CYS A 3 -2.85 5.32 -14.92
C CYS A 3 -2.12 4.17 -14.21
N GLY A 4 -2.77 3.00 -14.14
CA GLY A 4 -2.27 1.85 -13.41
C GLY A 4 -2.42 2.00 -11.89
N GLU A 5 -1.64 1.24 -11.14
CA GLU A 5 -1.76 1.12 -9.67
C GLU A 5 -1.75 2.45 -8.91
N VAL A 6 -0.96 3.42 -9.39
CA VAL A 6 -0.85 4.76 -8.79
C VAL A 6 -2.13 5.60 -8.93
N ALA A 7 -2.97 5.28 -9.91
CA ALA A 7 -4.20 6.03 -10.18
C ALA A 7 -5.33 5.76 -9.18
N ALA A 8 -5.26 4.64 -8.44
CA ALA A 8 -6.29 4.20 -7.49
C ALA A 8 -7.71 4.24 -8.10
N THR A 9 -7.88 3.60 -9.25
CA THR A 9 -9.11 3.66 -10.09
C THR A 9 -10.36 3.07 -9.45
N ASN A 10 -10.25 2.45 -8.28
CA ASN A 10 -11.31 1.80 -7.52
C ASN A 10 -11.97 0.58 -8.22
N ILE A 11 -11.40 0.07 -9.31
CA ILE A 11 -12.00 -1.05 -10.07
C ILE A 11 -11.69 -2.43 -9.46
N HIS A 12 -10.81 -2.52 -8.48
CA HIS A 12 -10.30 -3.79 -7.96
C HIS A 12 -11.03 -4.34 -6.73
N GLY A 13 -12.12 -3.70 -6.29
CA GLY A 13 -12.90 -4.15 -5.14
C GLY A 13 -12.10 -4.15 -3.83
N ALA A 14 -12.30 -5.19 -3.00
CA ALA A 14 -11.71 -5.27 -1.67
C ALA A 14 -10.20 -5.58 -1.66
N ASN A 15 -9.73 -6.31 -2.67
CA ASN A 15 -8.33 -6.66 -2.86
C ASN A 15 -8.10 -7.08 -4.31
N ARG A 16 -7.06 -6.56 -4.94
CA ARG A 16 -6.78 -6.76 -6.36
C ARG A 16 -6.42 -8.22 -6.69
N LEU A 17 -7.02 -8.78 -7.75
CA LEU A 17 -6.53 -10.00 -8.37
C LEU A 17 -5.24 -9.71 -9.14
N ALA A 18 -4.19 -10.53 -8.95
CA ALA A 18 -2.84 -10.24 -9.43
C ALA A 18 -2.74 -9.90 -10.93
N SER A 19 -3.47 -10.61 -11.79
CA SER A 19 -3.44 -10.41 -13.25
C SER A 19 -4.14 -9.11 -13.72
N ASN A 20 -5.06 -8.55 -12.93
CA ASN A 20 -5.86 -7.40 -13.35
C ASN A 20 -5.06 -6.09 -13.44
N SER A 21 -3.90 -5.99 -12.80
CA SER A 21 -3.08 -4.77 -12.88
C SER A 21 -2.55 -4.49 -14.27
N LEU A 22 -2.20 -5.53 -15.03
CA LEU A 22 -1.74 -5.35 -16.41
C LEU A 22 -2.87 -4.88 -17.33
N LEU A 23 -4.07 -5.46 -17.18
CA LEU A 23 -5.26 -5.05 -17.92
C LEU A 23 -5.64 -3.61 -17.59
N GLU A 24 -5.64 -3.24 -16.31
CA GLU A 24 -5.85 -1.87 -15.87
C GLU A 24 -4.88 -0.91 -16.54
N SER A 25 -3.58 -1.21 -16.48
CA SER A 25 -2.55 -0.36 -17.06
C SER A 25 -2.73 -0.17 -18.56
N LEU A 26 -3.05 -1.22 -19.31
CA LEU A 26 -3.27 -1.16 -20.76
C LEU A 26 -4.51 -0.32 -21.13
N VAL A 27 -5.64 -0.57 -20.48
CA VAL A 27 -6.90 0.11 -20.79
C VAL A 27 -6.81 1.59 -20.43
N PHE A 28 -6.38 1.91 -19.20
CA PHE A 28 -6.34 3.30 -18.76
C PHE A 28 -5.20 4.09 -19.39
N ALA A 29 -4.07 3.47 -19.77
CA ALA A 29 -3.04 4.17 -20.56
C ALA A 29 -3.58 4.63 -21.91
N LYS A 30 -4.40 3.81 -22.61
CA LYS A 30 -5.05 4.20 -23.86
C LYS A 30 -6.02 5.36 -23.65
N ILE A 31 -6.83 5.33 -22.58
CA ILE A 31 -7.78 6.40 -22.25
C ILE A 31 -7.02 7.70 -21.98
N VAL A 32 -6.01 7.65 -21.14
CA VAL A 32 -5.17 8.83 -20.79
C VAL A 32 -4.47 9.39 -22.02
N ALA A 33 -3.93 8.54 -22.91
CA ALA A 33 -3.28 9.00 -24.13
C ALA A 33 -4.26 9.71 -25.07
N ASN A 34 -5.48 9.17 -25.25
CA ASN A 34 -6.52 9.81 -26.05
C ASN A 34 -6.93 11.17 -25.45
N GLU A 35 -7.09 11.26 -24.15
CA GLU A 35 -7.46 12.48 -23.44
C GLU A 35 -6.37 13.56 -23.58
N ILE A 36 -5.11 13.19 -23.40
CA ILE A 36 -3.98 14.11 -23.60
C ILE A 36 -3.94 14.63 -25.05
N ASN A 37 -4.21 13.78 -26.03
CA ASN A 37 -4.20 14.16 -27.43
C ASN A 37 -5.39 15.07 -27.82
N SER A 38 -6.51 15.00 -27.09
CA SER A 38 -7.71 15.80 -27.33
C SER A 38 -7.65 17.18 -26.65
N GLU A 39 -6.82 17.34 -25.62
CA GLU A 39 -6.67 18.61 -24.94
C GLU A 39 -5.67 19.55 -25.64
N PRO A 40 -6.00 20.83 -25.85
CA PRO A 40 -5.03 21.80 -26.33
C PRO A 40 -3.89 21.93 -25.30
N LEU A 41 -2.64 21.91 -25.77
CA LEU A 41 -1.46 22.07 -24.93
C LEU A 41 -1.56 23.38 -24.12
N LYS A 42 -1.98 23.29 -22.89
CA LYS A 42 -1.90 24.41 -21.93
C LYS A 42 -0.44 24.62 -21.59
N LYS A 43 0.12 25.78 -21.93
CA LYS A 43 1.46 26.17 -21.42
C LYS A 43 1.40 26.12 -19.90
N GLN A 44 1.94 25.04 -19.32
CA GLN A 44 2.15 25.00 -17.87
C GLN A 44 3.30 25.94 -17.53
N ASN A 45 2.98 27.10 -16.98
CA ASN A 45 3.95 28.00 -16.34
C ASN A 45 4.42 27.46 -14.98
N GLY A 46 4.36 26.15 -14.78
CA GLY A 46 4.81 25.47 -13.56
C GLY A 46 6.28 25.10 -13.66
N ILE A 47 7.13 25.87 -13.04
CA ILE A 47 8.50 25.45 -12.76
C ILE A 47 8.39 24.26 -11.81
N ILE A 48 8.66 23.05 -12.31
CA ILE A 48 8.92 21.90 -11.42
C ILE A 48 10.16 22.27 -10.63
N SER A 49 9.97 22.74 -9.41
CA SER A 49 11.09 23.07 -8.53
C SER A 49 11.99 21.85 -8.39
N SER A 50 13.24 21.99 -8.77
CA SER A 50 14.28 20.95 -8.63
C SER A 50 14.48 20.48 -7.19
N SER A 51 13.87 21.19 -6.22
CA SER A 51 13.85 20.79 -4.80
C SER A 51 13.06 19.50 -4.53
N PHE A 52 12.20 19.05 -5.45
CA PHE A 52 11.47 17.78 -5.32
C PHE A 52 12.34 16.54 -5.60
N ILE A 53 13.48 16.70 -6.30
CA ILE A 53 14.39 15.59 -6.59
C ILE A 53 15.50 15.58 -5.53
N LYS A 54 15.16 15.27 -4.28
CA LYS A 54 16.18 14.86 -3.30
C LYS A 54 16.69 13.47 -3.68
N THR A 55 17.80 13.42 -4.41
CA THR A 55 18.54 12.16 -4.65
C THR A 55 19.13 11.72 -3.32
N TYR A 56 18.47 10.78 -2.64
CA TYR A 56 19.01 10.16 -1.44
C TYR A 56 20.18 9.25 -1.84
N LYS A 57 21.41 9.77 -1.74
CA LYS A 57 22.63 8.93 -1.80
C LYS A 57 22.70 8.10 -0.49
N GLU A 58 22.15 6.92 -0.53
CA GLU A 58 22.20 5.99 0.58
C GLU A 58 23.61 5.43 0.75
N LYS A 59 24.18 5.51 1.97
CA LYS A 59 25.49 4.91 2.25
C LYS A 59 25.44 3.40 2.05
N THR A 60 26.42 2.82 1.38
CA THR A 60 26.47 1.38 1.04
C THR A 60 26.25 0.48 2.27
N LYS A 61 26.85 0.81 3.42
CA LYS A 61 26.66 0.08 4.68
C LYS A 61 25.20 0.05 5.13
N ASN A 62 24.47 1.16 5.02
CA ASN A 62 23.05 1.24 5.36
C ASN A 62 22.21 0.41 4.40
N ARG A 63 22.53 0.39 3.10
CA ARG A 63 21.86 -0.43 2.10
C ARG A 63 21.94 -1.92 2.41
N ILE A 64 23.11 -2.40 2.85
CA ILE A 64 23.30 -3.82 3.22
C ILE A 64 22.47 -4.14 4.46
N ARG A 65 22.49 -3.30 5.49
CA ARG A 65 21.68 -3.49 6.70
C ARG A 65 20.17 -3.43 6.42
N ALA A 66 19.74 -2.52 5.55
CA ALA A 66 18.34 -2.39 5.15
C ALA A 66 17.81 -3.65 4.44
N LYS A 67 18.63 -4.37 3.68
CA LYS A 67 18.22 -5.63 3.02
C LYS A 67 17.70 -6.67 4.00
N LYS A 68 18.30 -6.81 5.18
CA LYS A 68 17.83 -7.72 6.24
C LYS A 68 16.40 -7.37 6.66
N TYR A 69 16.14 -6.10 6.94
CA TYR A 69 14.82 -5.64 7.38
C TYR A 69 13.78 -5.68 6.27
N ILE A 70 14.16 -5.40 5.01
CA ILE A 70 13.29 -5.59 3.85
C ILE A 70 12.86 -7.04 3.72
N TRP A 71 13.79 -7.98 3.90
CA TRP A 71 13.46 -9.42 3.87
C TRP A 71 12.51 -9.81 5.02
N GLN A 72 12.77 -9.36 6.24
CA GLN A 72 11.91 -9.60 7.41
C GLN A 72 10.50 -9.03 7.19
N LEU A 73 10.38 -7.80 6.69
CA LEU A 73 9.12 -7.16 6.35
C LEU A 73 8.33 -7.99 5.33
N ARG A 74 8.96 -8.35 4.22
CA ARG A 74 8.32 -9.17 3.18
C ARG A 74 7.88 -10.52 3.71
N SER A 75 8.71 -11.18 4.53
CA SER A 75 8.38 -12.47 5.15
C SER A 75 7.20 -12.36 6.09
N SER A 76 7.13 -11.33 6.93
CA SER A 76 6.01 -11.11 7.84
C SER A 76 4.72 -10.80 7.07
N MET A 77 4.77 -9.92 6.08
CA MET A 77 3.62 -9.60 5.22
C MET A 77 3.09 -10.84 4.49
N MET A 78 3.96 -11.64 3.88
CA MET A 78 3.56 -12.86 3.18
C MET A 78 2.93 -13.88 4.12
N ARG A 79 3.54 -14.12 5.28
CA ARG A 79 3.08 -15.13 6.25
C ARG A 79 1.77 -14.76 6.92
N ASN A 80 1.60 -13.49 7.29
CA ASN A 80 0.51 -13.04 8.14
C ASN A 80 -0.63 -12.35 7.38
N LEU A 81 -0.36 -11.79 6.20
CA LEU A 81 -1.31 -11.05 5.36
C LEU A 81 -1.38 -11.56 3.92
N GLY A 82 -0.86 -12.75 3.65
CA GLY A 82 -0.91 -13.37 2.33
C GLY A 82 -2.33 -13.69 1.88
N ILE A 83 -2.64 -14.97 1.66
CA ILE A 83 -3.93 -15.40 1.12
C ILE A 83 -5.01 -15.40 2.21
N VAL A 84 -4.78 -16.13 3.30
CA VAL A 84 -5.74 -16.25 4.42
C VAL A 84 -5.30 -15.34 5.56
N ARG A 85 -6.23 -14.54 6.06
CA ARG A 85 -6.00 -13.54 7.10
C ARG A 85 -6.91 -13.82 8.30
N SER A 86 -6.48 -13.42 9.49
CA SER A 86 -7.28 -13.42 10.70
C SER A 86 -6.87 -12.26 11.59
N GLN A 87 -7.68 -11.88 12.58
CA GLN A 87 -7.31 -10.84 13.54
C GLN A 87 -5.96 -11.13 14.21
N ASN A 88 -5.73 -12.38 14.61
CA ASN A 88 -4.46 -12.78 15.22
C ASN A 88 -3.26 -12.67 14.25
N SER A 89 -3.43 -13.01 12.98
CA SER A 89 -2.35 -12.89 12.00
C SER A 89 -2.06 -11.41 11.66
N ILE A 90 -3.10 -10.59 11.58
CA ILE A 90 -3.00 -9.14 11.37
C ILE A 90 -2.25 -8.49 12.54
N LEU A 91 -2.61 -8.82 13.79
CA LEU A 91 -1.94 -8.30 14.98
C LEU A 91 -0.45 -8.68 15.03
N ARG A 92 -0.13 -9.96 14.75
CA ARG A 92 1.27 -10.41 14.64
C ARG A 92 2.04 -9.64 13.57
N CYS A 93 1.42 -9.44 12.40
CA CYS A 93 2.05 -8.66 11.34
C CYS A 93 2.34 -7.22 11.78
N LEU A 94 1.37 -6.56 12.39
CA LEU A 94 1.52 -5.18 12.88
C LEU A 94 2.64 -5.08 13.92
N THR A 95 2.70 -5.99 14.86
CA THR A 95 3.76 -6.06 15.89
C THR A 95 5.15 -6.21 15.25
N ASP A 96 5.27 -7.11 14.27
CA ASP A 96 6.53 -7.27 13.51
C ASP A 96 6.93 -5.99 12.78
N ILE A 97 5.99 -5.33 12.10
CA ILE A 97 6.27 -4.09 11.35
C ILE A 97 6.69 -2.95 12.28
N ILE A 98 6.04 -2.81 13.44
CA ILE A 98 6.42 -1.80 14.44
C ILE A 98 7.83 -2.08 14.98
N ARG A 99 8.16 -3.34 15.26
CA ARG A 99 9.50 -3.75 15.69
C ARG A 99 10.55 -3.42 14.61
N ILE A 100 10.30 -3.79 13.36
CA ILE A 100 11.19 -3.48 12.22
C ILE A 100 11.40 -1.98 12.09
N GLU A 101 10.34 -1.16 12.19
CA GLU A 101 10.43 0.30 12.13
C GLU A 101 11.35 0.85 13.23
N ARG A 102 11.18 0.39 14.47
CA ARG A 102 11.99 0.82 15.61
C ARG A 102 13.47 0.48 15.43
N GLU A 103 13.76 -0.76 14.98
CA GLU A 103 15.12 -1.26 14.84
C GLU A 103 15.85 -0.71 13.61
N SER A 104 15.11 -0.28 12.58
CA SER A 104 15.66 0.16 11.30
C SER A 104 15.59 1.67 11.07
N ARG A 105 15.35 2.47 12.08
CA ARG A 105 15.22 3.94 11.96
C ARG A 105 16.35 4.55 11.14
N SER A 106 15.96 5.34 10.14
CA SER A 106 16.88 6.13 9.28
C SER A 106 17.90 5.30 8.49
N LEU A 107 17.70 3.99 8.31
CA LEU A 107 18.59 3.18 7.49
C LEU A 107 18.39 3.41 5.99
N SER A 108 17.15 3.60 5.54
CA SER A 108 16.80 3.65 4.13
C SER A 108 15.43 4.29 3.92
N ALA A 109 15.34 5.27 3.00
CA ALA A 109 14.07 5.86 2.60
C ALA A 109 13.12 4.78 2.03
N LYS A 110 13.64 3.92 1.15
CA LYS A 110 12.87 2.81 0.58
C LYS A 110 12.24 1.92 1.66
N LEU A 111 12.99 1.57 2.71
CA LEU A 111 12.47 0.75 3.79
C LEU A 111 11.39 1.50 4.58
N SER A 112 11.57 2.80 4.82
CA SER A 112 10.57 3.64 5.49
C SER A 112 9.26 3.69 4.71
N ASP A 113 9.33 3.85 3.38
CA ASP A 113 8.15 3.83 2.49
C ASP A 113 7.46 2.46 2.51
N MET A 114 8.23 1.37 2.46
CA MET A 114 7.69 0.01 2.55
C MET A 114 6.98 -0.23 3.89
N ILE A 115 7.53 0.25 5.00
CA ILE A 115 6.92 0.17 6.33
C ILE A 115 5.59 0.95 6.34
N LEU A 116 5.58 2.17 5.82
CA LEU A 116 4.37 3.00 5.75
C LEU A 116 3.26 2.31 4.94
N VAL A 117 3.58 1.83 3.73
CA VAL A 117 2.62 1.10 2.88
C VAL A 117 2.13 -0.17 3.57
N SER A 118 3.01 -0.92 4.23
CA SER A 118 2.62 -2.12 5.00
C SER A 118 1.60 -1.79 6.09
N LYS A 119 1.77 -0.68 6.81
CA LYS A 119 0.81 -0.22 7.83
C LYS A 119 -0.57 0.07 7.24
N PHE A 120 -0.64 0.73 6.08
CA PHE A 120 -1.91 0.96 5.39
C PHE A 120 -2.60 -0.35 5.00
N ILE A 121 -1.84 -1.32 4.45
CA ILE A 121 -2.39 -2.64 4.09
C ILE A 121 -2.91 -3.38 5.32
N ILE A 122 -2.17 -3.37 6.43
CA ILE A 122 -2.55 -3.99 7.70
C ILE A 122 -3.85 -3.39 8.23
N VAL A 123 -3.93 -2.06 8.30
CA VAL A 123 -5.10 -1.34 8.80
C VAL A 123 -6.32 -1.58 7.91
N GLY A 124 -6.16 -1.53 6.58
CA GLY A 124 -7.24 -1.84 5.64
C GLY A 124 -7.77 -3.26 5.80
N ALA A 125 -6.88 -4.24 5.96
CA ALA A 125 -7.25 -5.63 6.18
C ALA A 125 -7.93 -5.86 7.53
N SER A 126 -7.54 -5.13 8.58
CA SER A 126 -8.15 -5.19 9.91
C SER A 126 -9.57 -4.60 9.90
N LYS A 127 -9.74 -3.43 9.28
CA LYS A 127 -11.04 -2.75 9.21
C LYS A 127 -12.09 -3.51 8.41
N ARG A 128 -11.69 -4.31 7.43
CA ARG A 128 -12.60 -5.10 6.61
C ARG A 128 -12.87 -6.46 7.26
N THR A 129 -13.90 -6.51 8.09
CA THR A 129 -14.31 -7.71 8.84
C THR A 129 -15.31 -8.57 8.05
N GLU A 130 -14.94 -8.93 6.82
CA GLU A 130 -15.67 -9.80 5.89
C GLU A 130 -14.69 -10.59 5.02
N SER A 131 -15.17 -11.56 4.26
CA SER A 131 -14.47 -12.16 3.11
C SER A 131 -15.15 -11.74 1.83
N ARG A 132 -14.36 -11.19 0.85
CA ARG A 132 -14.88 -10.71 -0.43
C ARG A 132 -13.78 -10.72 -1.49
N GLY A 133 -14.00 -11.40 -2.60
CA GLY A 133 -13.02 -11.52 -3.67
C GLY A 133 -11.70 -12.07 -3.15
N CYS A 134 -10.59 -11.40 -3.42
CA CYS A 134 -9.26 -11.80 -2.95
C CYS A 134 -8.95 -11.41 -1.50
N HIS A 135 -9.89 -10.83 -0.76
CA HIS A 135 -9.77 -10.57 0.68
C HIS A 135 -10.44 -11.70 1.45
N LEU A 136 -9.66 -12.66 1.94
CA LEU A 136 -10.14 -13.83 2.68
C LEU A 136 -9.79 -13.73 4.16
N ARG A 137 -10.81 -13.71 5.02
CA ARG A 137 -10.71 -13.69 6.48
C ARG A 137 -11.21 -15.01 7.07
N ALA A 138 -10.33 -15.75 7.75
CA ALA A 138 -10.73 -17.00 8.42
C ALA A 138 -11.72 -16.80 9.57
N ASP A 139 -11.69 -15.62 10.18
CA ASP A 139 -12.57 -15.21 11.30
C ASP A 139 -13.85 -14.49 10.84
N PHE A 140 -13.98 -14.14 9.56
CA PHE A 140 -15.14 -13.48 8.96
C PHE A 140 -15.36 -14.02 7.53
N ILE A 141 -15.90 -15.22 7.42
CA ILE A 141 -15.97 -15.98 6.16
C ILE A 141 -17.03 -15.48 5.17
N TYR A 142 -18.01 -14.70 5.62
CA TYR A 142 -19.09 -14.20 4.76
C TYR A 142 -18.88 -12.74 4.37
N ALA A 143 -19.33 -12.40 3.16
CA ALA A 143 -19.41 -11.02 2.71
C ALA A 143 -20.56 -10.30 3.43
N LYS A 144 -20.38 -9.00 3.71
CA LYS A 144 -21.35 -8.19 4.42
C LYS A 144 -21.79 -6.99 3.58
N PRO A 145 -23.11 -6.64 3.57
CA PRO A 145 -23.61 -5.50 2.80
C PRO A 145 -22.96 -4.16 3.17
N GLU A 146 -22.65 -3.93 4.44
CA GLU A 146 -22.04 -2.69 4.94
C GLU A 146 -20.64 -2.43 4.36
N PHE A 147 -19.99 -3.46 3.79
CA PHE A 147 -18.69 -3.36 3.14
C PHE A 147 -18.75 -3.27 1.60
N LEU A 148 -19.94 -3.03 1.02
CA LEU A 148 -20.08 -2.67 -0.41
C LEU A 148 -19.57 -1.25 -0.68
N LYS A 149 -18.39 -0.94 -0.15
CA LYS A 149 -17.71 0.36 -0.27
C LYS A 149 -16.21 0.20 -0.11
N HIS A 150 -15.46 1.18 -0.57
CA HIS A 150 -14.02 1.27 -0.28
C HIS A 150 -13.79 1.71 1.17
N ILE A 151 -12.63 1.35 1.70
CA ILE A 151 -12.15 1.80 3.01
C ILE A 151 -11.07 2.83 2.77
N ASP A 152 -11.42 4.09 2.91
CA ASP A 152 -10.47 5.19 2.75
C ASP A 152 -9.59 5.31 3.99
N GLN A 153 -8.32 5.58 3.74
CA GLN A 153 -7.31 5.74 4.77
C GLN A 153 -6.42 6.95 4.44
N THR A 154 -6.07 7.69 5.46
CA THR A 154 -5.15 8.82 5.36
C THR A 154 -4.01 8.68 6.36
N GLN A 155 -2.89 9.35 6.11
CA GLN A 155 -1.79 9.37 7.05
C GLN A 155 -2.19 9.98 8.41
N ALA A 156 -3.13 10.92 8.41
CA ALA A 156 -3.64 11.55 9.63
C ALA A 156 -4.39 10.55 10.53
N THR A 157 -5.13 9.60 9.94
CA THR A 157 -5.90 8.59 10.71
C THR A 157 -5.09 7.36 11.07
N LEU A 158 -4.00 7.08 10.35
CA LEU A 158 -3.23 5.84 10.46
C LEU A 158 -2.74 5.53 11.87
N LYS A 159 -2.24 6.54 12.60
CA LYS A 159 -1.73 6.36 13.97
C LYS A 159 -2.83 5.92 14.94
N ARG A 160 -4.00 6.54 14.86
CA ARG A 160 -5.19 6.20 15.67
C ARG A 160 -5.68 4.78 15.33
N ASP A 161 -5.76 4.47 14.04
CA ASP A 161 -6.22 3.17 13.56
C ASP A 161 -5.29 2.03 14.00
N ILE A 162 -3.98 2.25 14.00
CA ILE A 162 -2.99 1.30 14.53
C ILE A 162 -3.21 1.08 16.03
N GLN A 163 -3.43 2.14 16.80
CA GLN A 163 -3.67 2.04 18.23
C GLN A 163 -4.92 1.20 18.54
N THR A 164 -5.98 1.36 17.74
CA THR A 164 -7.21 0.56 17.86
C THR A 164 -6.98 -0.94 17.61
N ILE A 165 -6.02 -1.32 16.77
CA ILE A 165 -5.69 -2.73 16.49
C ILE A 165 -4.88 -3.34 17.64
N LEU A 166 -4.08 -2.52 18.34
CA LEU A 166 -3.20 -2.96 19.43
C LEU A 166 -3.92 -3.12 20.79
N ASN A 167 -5.06 -2.44 20.96
CA ASN A 167 -5.92 -2.53 22.15
C ASN A 167 -6.92 -3.69 22.03
#